data_3505b2837042d45802cc87e25eec81d0
#
_entry.id   3505b2837042d45802cc87e25eec81d0
#
_cell.length_a   1.000
_cell.length_b   1.000
_cell.length_c   1.000
_cell.angle_alpha   90.00
_cell.angle_beta   90.00
_cell.angle_gamma   90.00
#
_symmetry.space_group_name_H-M   'P 1'
#
loop_
_entity.id
_entity.type
_entity.pdbx_description
1 polymer ?
#
loop_
_entity_poly.entity_id
_entity_poly.type
_entity_poly.pdbx_seq_one_letter_code
_entity_poly.pdbx_strand_id
1 'polypeptide(L)'
;MSNQHRAGLKNLYRQEFLRSPAWFARRDRWFRRHLRAGLVPCAACGIGDTQEHLELHHRDYHGVRIIRGTWQAWEDDADLIALHPYCHELLHRLIDRDEVLAHHRTRRQASDHALAALQVRLASVQEKAS
;
A
#
# COMPACT_ATOMS: atom_id res chain seq x y z
N MET A 1 20.22 -5.64 -20.43
CA MET A 1 19.05 -5.01 -20.65
C MET A 1 18.35 -4.60 -19.37
N SER A 2 17.77 -3.54 -19.50
CA SER A 2 17.60 -2.57 -18.47
C SER A 2 16.73 -3.04 -17.34
N ASN A 3 17.07 -2.60 -16.14
CA ASN A 3 16.22 -2.68 -14.96
C ASN A 3 14.81 -2.11 -15.20
N GLN A 4 14.67 -1.21 -16.18
CA GLN A 4 13.38 -0.62 -16.57
C GLN A 4 12.42 -1.66 -17.14
N HIS A 5 12.91 -2.61 -17.95
CA HIS A 5 12.08 -3.66 -18.50
C HIS A 5 11.54 -4.59 -17.41
N ARG A 6 12.39 -4.98 -16.45
CA ARG A 6 11.99 -5.80 -15.31
C ARG A 6 10.98 -5.08 -14.42
N ALA A 7 11.18 -3.78 -14.17
CA ALA A 7 10.24 -2.98 -13.40
C ALA A 7 8.89 -2.88 -14.10
N GLY A 8 8.87 -2.74 -15.43
CA GLY A 8 7.65 -2.72 -16.22
C GLY A 8 6.87 -4.02 -16.13
N LEU A 9 7.55 -5.17 -16.21
CA LEU A 9 6.92 -6.48 -16.08
C LEU A 9 6.34 -6.68 -14.67
N LYS A 10 7.08 -6.30 -13.62
CA LYS A 10 6.58 -6.37 -12.25
C LYS A 10 5.32 -5.50 -12.07
N ASN A 11 5.30 -4.31 -12.65
CA ASN A 11 4.14 -3.43 -12.57
C ASN A 11 2.93 -4.01 -13.30
N LEU A 12 3.12 -4.64 -14.46
CA LEU A 12 2.04 -5.31 -15.18
C LEU A 12 1.46 -6.46 -14.37
N TYR A 13 2.31 -7.30 -13.77
CA TYR A 13 1.87 -8.38 -12.88
C TYR A 13 1.06 -7.85 -11.70
N ARG A 14 1.56 -6.79 -11.05
CA ARG A 14 0.85 -6.18 -9.90
C ARG A 14 -0.49 -5.60 -10.31
N GLN A 15 -0.56 -4.91 -11.46
CA GLN A 15 -1.82 -4.37 -11.97
C GLN A 15 -2.82 -5.47 -12.27
N GLU A 16 -2.37 -6.57 -12.86
CA GLU A 16 -3.24 -7.72 -13.13
C GLU A 16 -3.75 -8.33 -11.83
N PHE A 17 -2.86 -8.53 -10.85
CA PHE A 17 -3.25 -9.02 -9.53
C PHE A 17 -4.31 -8.13 -8.88
N LEU A 18 -4.10 -6.81 -8.90
CA LEU A 18 -5.01 -5.85 -8.25
C LEU A 18 -6.38 -5.78 -8.92
N ARG A 19 -6.57 -6.41 -10.07
CA ARG A 19 -7.85 -6.56 -10.76
C ARG A 19 -8.45 -7.95 -10.58
N SER A 20 -7.77 -8.84 -9.87
CA SER A 20 -8.20 -10.24 -9.72
C SER A 20 -9.28 -10.40 -8.67
N PRO A 21 -10.17 -11.40 -8.82
CA PRO A 21 -11.13 -11.74 -7.77
C PRO A 21 -10.46 -12.11 -6.44
N ALA A 22 -9.27 -12.73 -6.50
CA ALA A 22 -8.51 -13.09 -5.31
C ALA A 22 -8.16 -11.84 -4.48
N TRP A 23 -7.72 -10.76 -5.15
CA TRP A 23 -7.41 -9.51 -4.47
C TRP A 23 -8.66 -8.87 -3.88
N PHE A 24 -9.75 -8.80 -4.64
CA PHE A 24 -10.98 -8.18 -4.14
C PHE A 24 -11.50 -8.90 -2.89
N ALA A 25 -11.47 -10.23 -2.88
CA ALA A 25 -11.86 -11.03 -1.72
C ALA A 25 -10.93 -10.79 -0.52
N ARG A 26 -9.62 -10.71 -0.77
CA ARG A 26 -8.61 -10.45 0.27
C ARG A 26 -8.79 -9.07 0.89
N ARG A 27 -9.02 -8.07 0.05
CA ARG A 27 -9.29 -6.70 0.46
C ARG A 27 -10.51 -6.64 1.37
N ASP A 28 -11.60 -7.27 0.97
CA ASP A 28 -12.83 -7.29 1.79
C ASP A 28 -12.62 -7.98 3.13
N ARG A 29 -11.86 -9.07 3.18
CA ARG A 29 -11.52 -9.75 4.44
C ARG A 29 -10.72 -8.83 5.38
N TRP A 30 -9.74 -8.12 4.83
CA TRP A 30 -8.93 -7.20 5.63
C TRP A 30 -9.81 -6.12 6.26
N PHE A 31 -10.66 -5.49 5.47
CA PHE A 31 -11.56 -4.44 5.98
C PHE A 31 -12.53 -4.99 7.03
N ARG A 32 -13.11 -6.15 6.80
CA ARG A 32 -14.00 -6.77 7.79
C ARG A 32 -13.32 -6.98 9.15
N ARG A 33 -12.04 -7.32 9.14
CA ARG A 33 -11.27 -7.54 10.37
C ARG A 33 -10.87 -6.24 11.05
N HIS A 34 -10.70 -5.17 10.31
CA HIS A 34 -10.11 -3.93 10.82
C HIS A 34 -11.10 -2.80 11.02
N LEU A 35 -12.30 -2.87 10.45
CA LEU A 35 -13.33 -1.86 10.66
C LEU A 35 -13.77 -1.83 12.13
N ARG A 36 -13.87 -0.62 12.67
CA ARG A 36 -14.44 -0.37 14.00
C ARG A 36 -15.44 0.78 13.87
N ALA A 37 -16.71 0.50 14.18
CA ALA A 37 -17.81 1.43 13.95
C ALA A 37 -17.87 1.90 12.48
N GLY A 38 -17.57 1.00 11.54
CA GLY A 38 -17.59 1.27 10.10
C GLY A 38 -16.39 2.06 9.56
N LEU A 39 -15.39 2.35 10.38
CA LEU A 39 -14.24 3.18 10.01
C LEU A 39 -12.91 2.46 10.24
N VAL A 40 -11.92 2.80 9.42
CA VAL A 40 -10.51 2.43 9.62
C VAL A 40 -9.68 3.71 9.52
N PRO A 41 -8.72 3.93 10.42
CA PRO A 41 -7.83 5.10 10.30
C PRO A 41 -6.91 4.96 9.09
N CYS A 42 -6.73 6.06 8.34
CA CYS A 42 -5.68 6.14 7.33
C CYS A 42 -4.32 6.05 8.04
N ALA A 43 -3.45 5.16 7.57
CA ALA A 43 -2.14 4.97 8.19
C ALA A 43 -1.26 6.22 8.13
N ALA A 44 -1.47 7.10 7.16
CA ALA A 44 -0.66 8.31 6.99
C ALA A 44 -1.22 9.50 7.77
N CYS A 45 -2.48 9.88 7.56
CA CYS A 45 -3.05 11.07 8.18
C CYS A 45 -3.82 10.78 9.48
N GLY A 46 -4.13 9.53 9.77
CA GLY A 46 -4.85 9.15 10.99
C GLY A 46 -6.35 9.36 10.96
N ILE A 47 -6.88 9.97 9.92
CA ILE A 47 -8.32 10.24 9.80
C ILE A 47 -9.03 8.96 9.39
N GLY A 48 -10.06 8.57 10.15
CA GLY A 48 -10.87 7.39 9.87
C GLY A 48 -11.77 7.60 8.65
N ASP A 49 -11.96 6.53 7.89
CA ASP A 49 -12.86 6.55 6.74
C ASP A 49 -13.41 5.16 6.47
N THR A 50 -14.37 5.09 5.58
CA THR A 50 -15.02 3.83 5.17
C THR A 50 -14.15 3.10 4.14
N GLN A 51 -14.42 1.81 3.97
CA GLN A 51 -13.75 0.99 2.98
C GLN A 51 -13.79 1.60 1.56
N GLU A 52 -14.90 2.23 1.21
CA GLU A 52 -15.11 2.81 -0.11
C GLU A 52 -14.13 3.93 -0.44
N HIS A 53 -13.64 4.65 0.57
CA HIS A 53 -12.77 5.81 0.42
C HIS A 53 -11.30 5.51 0.73
N LEU A 54 -10.98 4.27 1.03
CA LEU A 54 -9.63 3.85 1.39
C LEU A 54 -9.09 2.84 0.38
N GLU A 55 -7.79 2.89 0.18
CA GLU A 55 -7.05 1.93 -0.62
C GLU A 55 -6.11 1.14 0.29
N LEU A 56 -5.81 -0.10 -0.05
CA LEU A 56 -4.81 -0.88 0.66
C LEU A 56 -3.48 -0.84 -0.08
N HIS A 57 -2.44 -0.44 0.64
CA HIS A 57 -1.07 -0.44 0.15
C HIS A 57 -0.38 -1.72 0.62
N HIS A 58 0.32 -2.39 -0.30
CA HIS A 58 1.16 -3.53 0.02
C HIS A 58 2.52 -3.06 0.50
N ARG A 59 2.82 -3.29 1.78
CA ARG A 59 4.19 -3.14 2.29
C ARG A 59 5.09 -4.21 1.68
N ASP A 60 4.51 -5.37 1.36
CA ASP A 60 5.19 -6.50 0.79
C ASP A 60 4.19 -7.32 -0.05
N TYR A 61 4.68 -7.86 -1.17
CA TYR A 61 3.90 -8.76 -2.02
C TYR A 61 4.22 -10.23 -1.78
N HIS A 62 4.86 -10.57 -0.67
CA HIS A 62 5.34 -11.92 -0.37
C HIS A 62 4.25 -12.99 -0.49
N GLY A 63 3.05 -12.70 -0.05
CA GLY A 63 1.93 -13.64 -0.09
C GLY A 63 1.14 -13.67 -1.41
N VAL A 64 1.54 -12.87 -2.40
CA VAL A 64 0.89 -12.83 -3.71
C VAL A 64 1.55 -13.86 -4.62
N ARG A 65 0.77 -14.79 -5.15
CA ARG A 65 1.28 -15.90 -5.97
C ARG A 65 0.35 -16.18 -7.14
N ILE A 66 0.90 -16.79 -8.19
CA ILE A 66 0.14 -17.41 -9.26
C ILE A 66 0.34 -18.92 -9.15
N ILE A 67 -0.75 -19.64 -9.02
CA ILE A 67 -0.73 -21.11 -8.98
C ILE A 67 -1.66 -21.60 -10.08
N ARG A 68 -1.11 -22.33 -11.07
CA ARG A 68 -1.86 -22.87 -12.20
C ARG A 68 -2.67 -21.78 -12.93
N GLY A 69 -2.05 -20.62 -13.14
CA GLY A 69 -2.69 -19.51 -13.84
C GLY A 69 -3.69 -18.70 -13.02
N THR A 70 -3.86 -19.04 -11.74
CA THR A 70 -4.82 -18.37 -10.85
C THR A 70 -4.09 -17.60 -9.77
N TRP A 71 -4.48 -16.32 -9.59
CA TRP A 71 -3.93 -15.48 -8.53
C TRP A 71 -4.37 -15.97 -7.15
N GLN A 72 -3.42 -15.98 -6.21
CA GLN A 72 -3.66 -16.29 -4.80
C GLN A 72 -3.19 -15.11 -3.96
N ALA A 73 -4.05 -14.65 -3.07
CA ALA A 73 -3.79 -13.50 -2.21
C ALA A 73 -3.65 -13.95 -0.75
N TRP A 74 -2.43 -14.28 -0.35
CA TRP A 74 -2.10 -14.79 0.98
C TRP A 74 -1.23 -13.82 1.76
N GLU A 75 -1.36 -12.52 1.50
CA GLU A 75 -0.62 -11.51 2.23
C GLU A 75 -1.01 -11.54 3.72
N ASP A 76 -0.02 -11.35 4.59
CA ASP A 76 -0.29 -11.13 6.00
C ASP A 76 -1.04 -9.80 6.19
N ASP A 77 -1.95 -9.75 7.17
CA ASP A 77 -2.69 -8.52 7.46
C ASP A 77 -1.74 -7.34 7.75
N ALA A 78 -0.61 -7.61 8.41
CA ALA A 78 0.39 -6.58 8.71
C ALA A 78 1.09 -6.01 7.48
N ASP A 79 1.04 -6.70 6.34
CA ASP A 79 1.63 -6.23 5.09
C ASP A 79 0.69 -5.36 4.27
N LEU A 80 -0.53 -5.15 4.75
CA LEU A 80 -1.53 -4.30 4.11
C LEU A 80 -1.86 -3.13 5.04
N ILE A 81 -1.80 -1.91 4.50
CA ILE A 81 -2.15 -0.70 5.27
C ILE A 81 -3.17 0.12 4.50
N ALA A 82 -4.13 0.67 5.24
CA ALA A 82 -5.20 1.48 4.65
C ALA A 82 -4.75 2.93 4.52
N LEU A 83 -5.00 3.51 3.36
CA LEU A 83 -4.64 4.89 3.05
C LEU A 83 -5.73 5.54 2.23
N HIS A 84 -5.98 6.83 2.47
CA HIS A 84 -6.75 7.61 1.50
C HIS A 84 -6.01 7.61 0.16
N PRO A 85 -6.72 7.70 -0.98
CA PRO A 85 -6.06 7.73 -2.29
C PRO A 85 -4.97 8.80 -2.41
N TYR A 86 -5.23 9.99 -1.88
CA TYR A 86 -4.26 11.07 -1.88
C TYR A 86 -3.00 10.72 -1.07
N CYS A 87 -3.19 10.18 0.13
CA CYS A 87 -2.08 9.76 0.99
C CYS A 87 -1.27 8.61 0.35
N HIS A 88 -1.96 7.69 -0.31
CA HIS A 88 -1.35 6.58 -1.02
C HIS A 88 -0.46 7.07 -2.18
N GLU A 89 -0.97 8.03 -2.94
CA GLU A 89 -0.19 8.66 -4.02
C GLU A 89 1.05 9.37 -3.48
N LEU A 90 0.91 10.13 -2.40
CA LEU A 90 2.06 10.80 -1.76
C LEU A 90 3.09 9.79 -1.26
N LEU A 91 2.63 8.68 -0.68
CA LEU A 91 3.53 7.61 -0.21
C LEU A 91 4.36 7.06 -1.38
N HIS A 92 3.71 6.73 -2.50
CA HIS A 92 4.40 6.22 -3.67
C HIS A 92 5.38 7.24 -4.24
N ARG A 93 5.04 8.51 -4.25
CA ARG A 93 5.95 9.57 -4.69
C ARG A 93 7.20 9.65 -3.82
N LEU A 94 7.06 9.48 -2.50
CA LEU A 94 8.21 9.46 -1.59
C LEU A 94 9.09 8.25 -1.82
N ILE A 95 8.50 7.08 -2.06
CA ILE A 95 9.24 5.86 -2.38
C ILE A 95 10.01 6.04 -3.70
N ASP A 96 9.34 6.53 -4.73
CA ASP A 96 9.92 6.68 -6.07
C ASP A 96 11.00 7.77 -6.13
N ARG A 97 10.81 8.86 -5.37
CA ARG A 97 11.75 9.98 -5.38
C ARG A 97 13.07 9.64 -4.72
N ASP A 98 13.08 8.70 -3.79
CA ASP A 98 14.29 8.31 -3.09
C ASP A 98 14.87 7.03 -3.70
N GLU A 99 15.67 7.20 -4.76
CA GLU A 99 16.33 6.09 -5.44
C GLU A 99 17.24 5.29 -4.51
N VAL A 100 17.79 5.92 -3.49
CA VAL A 100 18.63 5.25 -2.50
C VAL A 100 17.77 4.26 -1.70
N LEU A 101 16.57 4.67 -1.31
CA LEU A 101 15.63 3.79 -0.64
C LEU A 101 15.20 2.64 -1.55
N ALA A 102 14.91 2.94 -2.82
CA ALA A 102 14.50 1.95 -3.79
C ALA A 102 15.60 0.92 -4.09
N HIS A 103 16.89 1.33 -4.05
CA HIS A 103 18.02 0.48 -4.40
C HIS A 103 18.53 -0.38 -3.23
N HIS A 104 18.52 0.16 -2.02
CA HIS A 104 19.20 -0.46 -0.88
C HIS A 104 18.27 -1.04 0.16
N ARG A 105 16.98 -0.88 -0.02
CA ARG A 105 15.99 -1.35 0.94
C ARG A 105 15.01 -2.31 0.30
N THR A 106 14.49 -3.23 1.09
CA THR A 106 13.35 -4.04 0.68
C THR A 106 12.13 -3.13 0.49
N ARG A 107 11.13 -3.62 -0.24
CA ARG A 107 9.88 -2.87 -0.39
C ARG A 107 9.27 -2.52 0.97
N ARG A 108 9.27 -3.45 1.92
CA ARG A 108 8.77 -3.20 3.28
C ARG A 108 9.52 -2.06 3.96
N GLN A 109 10.86 -2.09 3.91
CA GLN A 109 11.68 -1.03 4.50
C GLN A 109 11.43 0.32 3.84
N ALA A 110 11.35 0.36 2.52
CA ALA A 110 11.07 1.58 1.76
C ALA A 110 9.69 2.14 2.10
N SER A 111 8.68 1.27 2.16
CA SER A 111 7.31 1.66 2.54
C SER A 111 7.27 2.22 3.95
N ASP A 112 7.90 1.57 4.90
CA ASP A 112 7.89 1.99 6.31
C ASP A 112 8.60 3.31 6.50
N HIS A 113 9.74 3.51 5.83
CA HIS A 113 10.49 4.76 5.91
C HIS A 113 9.68 5.92 5.30
N ALA A 114 9.11 5.70 4.12
CA ALA A 114 8.30 6.71 3.44
C ALA A 114 7.03 7.05 4.25
N LEU A 115 6.38 6.04 4.82
CA LEU A 115 5.19 6.24 5.66
C LEU A 115 5.53 7.10 6.89
N ALA A 116 6.60 6.80 7.59
CA ALA A 116 7.02 7.57 8.77
C ALA A 116 7.29 9.04 8.41
N ALA A 117 7.96 9.28 7.29
CA ALA A 117 8.22 10.64 6.80
C ALA A 117 6.92 11.38 6.45
N LEU A 118 5.98 10.68 5.81
CA LEU A 118 4.68 11.25 5.44
C LEU A 118 3.85 11.58 6.68
N GLN A 119 3.82 10.69 7.66
CA GLN A 119 3.12 10.94 8.93
C GLN A 119 3.58 12.21 9.61
N VAL A 120 4.90 12.44 9.66
CA VAL A 120 5.49 13.65 10.25
C VAL A 120 5.04 14.90 9.48
N ARG A 121 5.08 14.87 8.15
CA ARG A 121 4.67 16.00 7.31
C ARG A 121 3.19 16.33 7.48
N LEU A 122 2.33 15.31 7.50
CA LEU A 122 0.88 15.51 7.62
C LEU A 122 0.51 16.01 9.01
N ALA A 123 1.15 15.52 10.07
CA ALA A 123 0.94 16.01 11.42
C ALA A 123 1.32 17.50 11.53
N SER A 124 2.42 17.90 10.91
CA SER A 124 2.86 19.29 10.88
C SER A 124 1.84 20.20 10.19
N VAL A 125 1.26 19.76 9.09
CA VAL A 125 0.22 20.51 8.37
C VAL A 125 -1.04 20.63 9.22
N GLN A 126 -1.46 19.57 9.88
CA GLN A 126 -2.64 19.56 10.76
C GLN A 126 -2.46 20.50 11.96
N GLU A 127 -1.28 20.52 12.56
CA GLU A 127 -0.95 21.44 13.66
C GLU A 127 -1.05 22.91 13.22
N LYS A 128 -0.59 23.23 12.02
CA LYS A 128 -0.66 24.59 11.48
C LYS A 128 -2.09 25.01 11.12
N ALA A 129 -2.94 24.04 10.78
CA ALA A 129 -4.34 24.29 10.42
C ALA A 129 -5.24 24.48 11.64
N SER A 130 -4.82 24.00 12.82
CA SER A 130 -5.55 24.16 14.06
C SER A 130 -5.04 25.39 14.82
#